data_a17fe73a1cfb028ea5d69792da1be869
#
_entry.id   a17fe73a1cfb028ea5d69792da1be869
#
_cell.length_a   1.000
_cell.length_b   1.000
_cell.length_c   1.000
_cell.angle_alpha   90.00
_cell.angle_beta   90.00
_cell.angle_gamma   90.00
#
_symmetry.space_group_name_H-M   'P 1'
#
loop_
_entity.id
_entity.type
_entity.pdbx_description
1 polymer ?
#
loop_
_entity_poly.entity_id
_entity_poly.type
_entity_poly.pdbx_seq_one_letter_code
_entity_poly.pdbx_strand_id
1 'polypeptide(L)'
;DRSRGLGMCIRDRLWIASPAKTTLTEAKHIYWFESAYDAMAYYQLHQANDKDLRKAVFISTGGNPTVEQMRGVLTLSLPAKQHICFDTDLAGIEFAKNLQQEMYRAVRSTIEETPERKPYLDSVADGKNLDEGDIDLLPDALRSSYGKYESAWEEAMSMRSSGLCHPDDIREQTDIMNGNYKEFREGLREFLGLDKANDASFVREQPTYPNKDWNEQLLAELKREETVDETQAREQSPEEEQQTHFRR
;
A
#
# COMPACT_ATOMS: atom_id res chain seq x y z
N ASP A 1 8.90 27.63 21.32
CA ASP A 1 8.94 26.24 21.79
C ASP A 1 7.59 25.51 21.55
N ARG A 2 7.15 25.53 20.26
CA ARG A 2 5.89 24.89 19.82
C ARG A 2 6.08 23.42 19.36
N SER A 3 7.32 22.96 19.31
CA SER A 3 7.65 21.59 18.84
C SER A 3 7.41 20.48 19.89
N ARG A 4 7.21 20.84 21.17
CA ARG A 4 7.03 19.84 22.24
C ARG A 4 5.64 19.21 22.31
N GLY A 5 4.61 19.88 21.79
CA GLY A 5 3.22 19.36 21.87
C GLY A 5 2.90 18.30 20.83
N LEU A 6 3.38 18.46 19.59
CA LEU A 6 3.15 17.50 18.51
C LEU A 6 3.97 16.19 18.67
N GLY A 7 5.17 16.31 19.28
CA GLY A 7 6.02 15.14 19.51
C GLY A 7 5.50 14.15 20.55
N MET A 8 4.62 14.58 21.47
CA MET A 8 4.06 13.70 22.49
C MET A 8 2.94 12.81 21.95
N CYS A 9 2.04 13.35 21.13
CA CYS A 9 0.92 12.55 20.59
C CYS A 9 1.37 11.51 19.55
N ILE A 10 2.44 11.78 18.80
CA ILE A 10 3.01 10.82 17.84
C ILE A 10 3.80 9.72 18.57
N ARG A 11 4.46 10.06 19.68
CA ARG A 11 5.32 9.12 20.43
C ARG A 11 4.54 8.08 21.25
N ASP A 12 3.34 8.38 21.68
CA ASP A 12 2.69 7.54 22.70
C ASP A 12 2.10 6.22 22.14
N ARG A 13 2.05 6.04 20.82
CA ARG A 13 1.51 4.82 20.20
C ARG A 13 2.18 4.38 18.89
N LEU A 14 3.03 5.19 18.26
CA LEU A 14 3.74 4.81 17.04
C LEU A 14 5.18 4.40 17.36
N TRP A 15 5.58 3.25 16.84
CA TRP A 15 6.99 2.91 16.77
C TRP A 15 7.55 3.46 15.45
N ILE A 16 8.61 4.27 15.52
CA ILE A 16 9.25 4.88 14.37
C ILE A 16 10.74 4.58 14.42
N ALA A 17 11.27 4.00 13.35
CA ALA A 17 12.68 3.67 13.22
C ALA A 17 13.23 3.98 11.83
N SER A 18 14.52 4.27 11.77
CA SER A 18 15.28 4.34 10.53
C SER A 18 16.72 3.83 10.77
N PRO A 19 17.22 2.88 9.96
CA PRO A 19 18.59 2.36 10.12
C PRO A 19 19.66 3.44 10.00
N ALA A 20 19.45 4.45 9.14
CA ALA A 20 20.37 5.57 8.95
C ALA A 20 20.02 6.80 9.80
N LYS A 21 19.07 6.69 10.74
CA LYS A 21 18.55 7.81 11.55
C LYS A 21 17.92 8.95 10.73
N THR A 22 17.42 8.64 9.55
CA THR A 22 16.69 9.58 8.70
C THR A 22 15.43 10.06 9.41
N THR A 23 15.16 11.34 9.38
CA THR A 23 13.95 11.93 9.96
C THR A 23 12.76 11.81 8.99
N LEU A 24 11.53 11.99 9.49
CA LEU A 24 10.32 11.97 8.65
C LEU A 24 10.37 13.03 7.53
N THR A 25 10.96 14.19 7.81
CA THR A 25 11.06 15.30 6.85
C THR A 25 12.14 15.10 5.79
N GLU A 26 13.11 14.23 6.03
CA GLU A 26 14.21 13.93 5.13
C GLU A 26 13.99 12.63 4.35
N ALA A 27 13.06 11.82 4.78
CA ALA A 27 12.79 10.52 4.18
C ALA A 27 12.23 10.66 2.78
N LYS A 28 12.72 9.82 1.85
CA LYS A 28 12.14 9.64 0.52
C LYS A 28 11.10 8.51 0.49
N HIS A 29 11.21 7.58 1.42
CA HIS A 29 10.37 6.40 1.54
C HIS A 29 9.94 6.20 2.98
N ILE A 30 8.63 6.05 3.19
CA ILE A 30 8.00 5.75 4.48
C ILE A 30 7.26 4.42 4.33
N TYR A 31 7.53 3.48 5.23
CA TYR A 31 6.93 2.16 5.25
C TYR A 31 6.03 2.01 6.47
N TRP A 32 4.78 1.62 6.26
CA TRP A 32 3.75 1.49 7.31
C TRP A 32 3.41 0.03 7.56
N PHE A 33 3.46 -0.38 8.82
CA PHE A 33 3.19 -1.75 9.28
C PHE A 33 2.24 -1.75 10.47
N GLU A 34 1.59 -2.88 10.71
CA GLU A 34 0.79 -3.06 11.92
C GLU A 34 1.68 -3.29 13.14
N SER A 35 2.75 -4.05 13.01
CA SER A 35 3.67 -4.33 14.10
C SER A 35 5.11 -3.94 13.79
N ALA A 36 5.91 -3.70 14.84
CA ALA A 36 7.35 -3.46 14.69
C ALA A 36 8.09 -4.72 14.22
N TYR A 37 7.55 -5.91 14.51
CA TYR A 37 8.12 -7.18 14.06
C TYR A 37 8.02 -7.31 12.54
N ASP A 38 6.89 -6.93 11.95
CA ASP A 38 6.72 -6.92 10.49
C ASP A 38 7.66 -5.93 9.82
N ALA A 39 7.84 -4.74 10.41
CA ALA A 39 8.81 -3.76 9.91
C ALA A 39 10.25 -4.30 9.92
N MET A 40 10.65 -5.00 10.98
CA MET A 40 11.97 -5.62 11.07
C MET A 40 12.12 -6.80 10.10
N ALA A 41 11.09 -7.63 9.97
CA ALA A 41 11.06 -8.75 9.03
C ALA A 41 11.16 -8.26 7.58
N TYR A 42 10.36 -7.25 7.22
CA TYR A 42 10.44 -6.61 5.91
C TYR A 42 11.85 -6.10 5.61
N TYR A 43 12.43 -5.37 6.55
CA TYR A 43 13.80 -4.86 6.39
C TYR A 43 14.81 -6.00 6.19
N GLN A 44 14.73 -7.08 6.98
CA GLN A 44 15.62 -8.23 6.85
C GLN A 44 15.47 -8.92 5.49
N LEU A 45 14.26 -9.11 4.99
CA LEU A 45 13.96 -9.72 3.69
C LEU A 45 14.52 -8.93 2.51
N HIS A 46 14.49 -7.59 2.59
CA HIS A 46 14.72 -6.74 1.42
C HIS A 46 16.03 -5.95 1.45
N GLN A 47 16.70 -5.79 2.61
CA GLN A 47 17.89 -4.94 2.77
C GLN A 47 19.07 -5.31 1.86
N ALA A 48 19.19 -6.56 1.45
CA ALA A 48 20.28 -7.01 0.60
C ALA A 48 20.13 -6.51 -0.85
N ASN A 49 18.89 -6.37 -1.30
CA ASN A 49 18.54 -6.04 -2.68
C ASN A 49 18.15 -4.57 -2.86
N ASP A 50 17.77 -3.87 -1.79
CA ASP A 50 17.38 -2.47 -1.82
C ASP A 50 18.24 -1.62 -0.87
N LYS A 51 19.18 -0.87 -1.47
CA LYS A 51 20.08 0.01 -0.72
C LYS A 51 19.38 1.25 -0.14
N ASP A 52 18.25 1.64 -0.71
CA ASP A 52 17.49 2.82 -0.26
C ASP A 52 16.72 2.55 1.03
N LEU A 53 16.44 1.29 1.37
CA LEU A 53 15.83 0.89 2.64
C LEU A 53 16.61 1.38 3.87
N ARG A 54 17.91 1.54 3.77
CA ARG A 54 18.74 2.07 4.90
C ARG A 54 18.38 3.51 5.25
N LYS A 55 17.88 4.30 4.28
CA LYS A 55 17.46 5.71 4.44
C LYS A 55 15.95 5.86 4.58
N ALA A 56 15.22 4.76 4.52
CA ALA A 56 13.78 4.77 4.73
C ALA A 56 13.43 4.97 6.20
N VAL A 57 12.19 5.39 6.45
CA VAL A 57 11.60 5.42 7.78
C VAL A 57 10.52 4.36 7.85
N PHE A 58 10.55 3.55 8.90
CA PHE A 58 9.62 2.47 9.18
C PHE A 58 8.73 2.88 10.33
N ILE A 59 7.44 2.69 10.16
CA ILE A 59 6.41 3.06 11.14
C ILE A 59 5.58 1.84 11.45
N SER A 60 5.46 1.52 12.74
CA SER A 60 4.46 0.56 13.21
C SER A 60 3.38 1.29 13.97
N THR A 61 2.12 0.98 13.63
CA THR A 61 0.94 1.57 14.25
C THR A 61 0.56 0.89 15.58
N GLY A 62 1.07 -0.31 15.83
CA GLY A 62 0.71 -1.10 17.01
C GLY A 62 -0.75 -1.55 17.01
N GLY A 63 -1.31 -1.79 15.82
CA GLY A 63 -2.70 -2.08 15.56
C GLY A 63 -3.41 -0.95 14.82
N ASN A 64 -4.68 -0.67 15.16
CA ASN A 64 -5.48 0.34 14.47
C ASN A 64 -4.94 1.77 14.68
N PRO A 65 -4.41 2.44 13.64
CA PRO A 65 -3.92 3.80 13.76
C PRO A 65 -5.05 4.80 13.93
N THR A 66 -4.85 5.80 14.76
CA THR A 66 -5.79 6.93 14.83
C THR A 66 -5.56 7.91 13.68
N VAL A 67 -6.61 8.66 13.34
CA VAL A 67 -6.55 9.71 12.31
C VAL A 67 -5.46 10.75 12.65
N GLU A 68 -5.34 11.14 13.92
CA GLU A 68 -4.34 12.10 14.40
C GLU A 68 -2.91 11.57 14.22
N GLN A 69 -2.69 10.28 14.46
CA GLN A 69 -1.39 9.65 14.25
C GLN A 69 -1.01 9.65 12.76
N MET A 70 -1.94 9.24 11.89
CA MET A 70 -1.72 9.25 10.44
C MET A 70 -1.43 10.67 9.94
N ARG A 71 -2.25 11.66 10.31
CA ARG A 71 -2.06 13.06 9.93
C ARG A 71 -0.75 13.63 10.43
N GLY A 72 -0.38 13.34 11.68
CA GLY A 72 0.85 13.82 12.28
C GLY A 72 2.10 13.37 11.50
N VAL A 73 2.11 12.13 11.04
CA VAL A 73 3.20 11.61 10.18
C VAL A 73 3.13 12.20 8.78
N LEU A 74 1.96 12.14 8.14
CA LEU A 74 1.79 12.61 6.76
C LEU A 74 2.14 14.10 6.60
N THR A 75 1.78 14.94 7.57
CA THR A 75 2.15 16.38 7.56
C THR A 75 3.67 16.59 7.50
N LEU A 76 4.45 15.70 8.11
CA LEU A 76 5.91 15.79 8.14
C LEU A 76 6.59 15.08 6.96
N SER A 77 5.91 14.11 6.36
CA SER A 77 6.50 13.21 5.36
C SER A 77 5.78 13.24 4.01
N LEU A 78 4.94 14.21 3.75
CA LEU A 78 4.11 14.26 2.54
C LEU A 78 4.88 14.14 1.22
N PRO A 79 6.09 14.71 1.06
CA PRO A 79 6.86 14.52 -0.17
C PRO A 79 7.41 13.11 -0.37
N ALA A 80 7.39 12.28 0.70
CA ALA A 80 7.93 10.92 0.62
C ALA A 80 6.94 9.95 -0.03
N LYS A 81 7.49 8.97 -0.73
CA LYS A 81 6.71 7.82 -1.21
C LYS A 81 6.25 6.98 -0.02
N GLN A 82 4.96 6.74 0.07
CA GLN A 82 4.35 5.99 1.15
C GLN A 82 4.16 4.52 0.72
N HIS A 83 4.72 3.60 1.47
CA HIS A 83 4.61 2.16 1.26
C HIS A 83 3.69 1.57 2.33
N ILE A 84 2.56 1.03 1.91
CA ILE A 84 1.55 0.46 2.80
C ILE A 84 1.78 -1.05 2.88
N CYS A 85 2.35 -1.49 3.97
CA CYS A 85 2.80 -2.86 4.21
C CYS A 85 2.00 -3.56 5.31
N PHE A 86 0.73 -3.16 5.50
CA PHE A 86 -0.19 -3.81 6.45
C PHE A 86 -0.53 -5.23 6.04
N ASP A 87 -0.96 -6.03 7.00
CA ASP A 87 -1.37 -7.42 6.83
C ASP A 87 -2.36 -7.61 5.67
N THR A 88 -2.47 -8.84 5.18
CA THR A 88 -3.39 -9.18 4.08
C THR A 88 -4.80 -9.51 4.53
N ASP A 89 -5.08 -9.47 5.84
CA ASP A 89 -6.41 -9.70 6.39
C ASP A 89 -7.35 -8.48 6.26
N LEU A 90 -8.58 -8.65 6.72
CA LEU A 90 -9.60 -7.59 6.62
C LEU A 90 -9.22 -6.32 7.40
N ALA A 91 -8.56 -6.46 8.55
CA ALA A 91 -8.12 -5.32 9.34
C ALA A 91 -7.03 -4.53 8.62
N GLY A 92 -6.00 -5.20 8.09
CA GLY A 92 -4.93 -4.56 7.33
C GLY A 92 -5.42 -3.91 6.04
N ILE A 93 -6.43 -4.50 5.38
CA ILE A 93 -7.09 -3.87 4.23
C ILE A 93 -7.80 -2.57 4.64
N GLU A 94 -8.50 -2.57 5.77
CA GLU A 94 -9.19 -1.38 6.28
C GLU A 94 -8.20 -0.28 6.69
N PHE A 95 -7.11 -0.65 7.37
CA PHE A 95 -6.07 0.30 7.77
C PHE A 95 -5.39 0.93 6.54
N ALA A 96 -5.11 0.14 5.51
CA ALA A 96 -4.57 0.64 4.25
C ALA A 96 -5.51 1.65 3.59
N LYS A 97 -6.81 1.36 3.56
CA LYS A 97 -7.84 2.27 3.02
C LYS A 97 -7.91 3.57 3.81
N ASN A 98 -7.89 3.50 5.14
CA ASN A 98 -7.94 4.67 6.01
C ASN A 98 -6.69 5.55 5.83
N LEU A 99 -5.51 4.96 5.79
CA LEU A 99 -4.26 5.68 5.55
C LEU A 99 -4.27 6.36 4.18
N GLN A 100 -4.74 5.67 3.14
CA GLN A 100 -4.86 6.22 1.79
C GLN A 100 -5.82 7.42 1.75
N GLN A 101 -6.93 7.35 2.46
CA GLN A 101 -7.87 8.49 2.55
C GLN A 101 -7.23 9.70 3.25
N GLU A 102 -6.50 9.49 4.34
CA GLU A 102 -5.80 10.59 5.03
C GLU A 102 -4.67 11.17 4.18
N MET A 103 -3.99 10.36 3.36
CA MET A 103 -3.03 10.87 2.38
C MET A 103 -3.70 11.78 1.37
N TYR A 104 -4.82 11.39 0.79
CA TYR A 104 -5.56 12.23 -0.15
C TYR A 104 -6.00 13.55 0.50
N ARG A 105 -6.45 13.51 1.75
CA ARG A 105 -6.82 14.73 2.49
C ARG A 105 -5.60 15.63 2.75
N ALA A 106 -4.47 15.05 3.10
CA ALA A 106 -3.23 15.80 3.33
C ALA A 106 -2.76 16.46 2.03
N VAL A 107 -2.76 15.73 0.91
CA VAL A 107 -2.44 16.28 -0.42
C VAL A 107 -3.41 17.39 -0.81
N ARG A 108 -4.72 17.15 -0.65
CA ARG A 108 -5.74 18.16 -0.91
C ARG A 108 -5.49 19.47 -0.18
N SER A 109 -5.02 19.41 1.08
CA SER A 109 -4.73 20.61 1.85
C SER A 109 -3.59 21.46 1.28
N THR A 110 -2.79 20.92 0.36
CA THR A 110 -1.72 21.65 -0.34
C THR A 110 -2.17 22.28 -1.67
N ILE A 111 -3.38 21.98 -2.13
CA ILE A 111 -3.94 22.45 -3.39
C ILE A 111 -4.89 23.61 -3.09
N GLU A 112 -4.81 24.67 -3.88
CA GLU A 112 -5.76 25.77 -3.80
C GLU A 112 -7.17 25.27 -4.12
N GLU A 113 -8.06 25.34 -3.14
CA GLU A 113 -9.44 24.93 -3.26
C GLU A 113 -10.25 26.07 -3.84
N THR A 114 -10.56 26.01 -5.15
CA THR A 114 -11.52 26.91 -5.77
C THR A 114 -12.91 26.23 -5.82
N PRO A 115 -14.01 27.02 -5.90
CA PRO A 115 -15.36 26.44 -6.01
C PRO A 115 -15.51 25.45 -7.17
N GLU A 116 -14.85 25.70 -8.28
CA GLU A 116 -14.89 24.87 -9.49
C GLU A 116 -14.12 23.54 -9.30
N ARG A 117 -13.11 23.51 -8.45
CA ARG A 117 -12.29 22.32 -8.16
C ARG A 117 -12.82 21.47 -7.02
N LYS A 118 -13.61 22.07 -6.15
CA LYS A 118 -14.08 21.41 -4.94
C LYS A 118 -14.78 20.09 -5.17
N PRO A 119 -15.76 19.94 -6.10
CA PRO A 119 -16.43 18.67 -6.34
C PRO A 119 -15.46 17.54 -6.70
N TYR A 120 -14.47 17.84 -7.54
CA TYR A 120 -13.47 16.86 -7.98
C TYR A 120 -12.50 16.47 -6.86
N LEU A 121 -12.08 17.43 -6.03
CA LEU A 121 -11.27 17.18 -4.86
C LEU A 121 -12.02 16.32 -3.83
N ASP A 122 -13.30 16.58 -3.62
CA ASP A 122 -14.17 15.78 -2.75
C ASP A 122 -14.34 14.37 -3.31
N SER A 123 -14.51 14.21 -4.61
CA SER A 123 -14.58 12.91 -5.26
C SER A 123 -13.29 12.10 -5.06
N VAL A 124 -12.13 12.70 -5.27
CA VAL A 124 -10.84 12.01 -5.12
C VAL A 124 -10.55 11.67 -3.65
N ALA A 125 -10.78 12.60 -2.71
CA ALA A 125 -10.43 12.43 -1.31
C ALA A 125 -11.42 11.56 -0.53
N ASP A 126 -12.72 11.78 -0.74
CA ASP A 126 -13.78 11.19 0.06
C ASP A 126 -14.58 10.12 -0.69
N GLY A 127 -14.28 9.87 -1.97
CA GLY A 127 -14.98 8.90 -2.81
C GLY A 127 -16.41 9.34 -3.16
N LYS A 128 -16.72 10.64 -3.06
CA LYS A 128 -18.02 11.16 -3.47
C LYS A 128 -18.23 11.02 -4.97
N ASN A 129 -19.41 10.65 -5.38
CA ASN A 129 -19.78 10.65 -6.78
C ASN A 129 -19.84 12.08 -7.29
N LEU A 130 -19.42 12.28 -8.53
CA LEU A 130 -19.63 13.53 -9.27
C LEU A 130 -21.09 13.54 -9.75
N ASP A 131 -21.72 14.72 -9.75
CA ASP A 131 -23.02 14.88 -10.39
C ASP A 131 -22.87 15.16 -11.91
N GLU A 132 -23.98 15.10 -12.64
CA GLU A 132 -23.97 15.31 -14.09
C GLU A 132 -23.39 16.68 -14.47
N GLY A 133 -23.70 17.73 -13.70
CA GLY A 133 -23.18 19.08 -13.93
C GLY A 133 -21.68 19.17 -13.76
N ASP A 134 -21.13 18.46 -12.77
CA ASP A 134 -19.67 18.39 -12.55
C ASP A 134 -18.98 17.62 -13.69
N ILE A 135 -19.60 16.53 -14.17
CA ILE A 135 -19.08 15.73 -15.28
C ILE A 135 -19.04 16.55 -16.57
N ASP A 136 -20.07 17.34 -16.85
CA ASP A 136 -20.17 18.17 -18.06
C ASP A 136 -19.08 19.25 -18.09
N LEU A 137 -18.57 19.69 -16.95
CA LEU A 137 -17.49 20.67 -16.85
C LEU A 137 -16.09 20.05 -16.99
N LEU A 138 -15.96 18.72 -17.00
CA LEU A 138 -14.67 18.06 -17.20
C LEU A 138 -14.17 18.24 -18.64
N PRO A 139 -12.82 18.21 -18.84
CA PRO A 139 -12.23 18.11 -20.16
C PRO A 139 -12.77 16.90 -20.94
N ASP A 140 -12.88 17.03 -22.28
CA ASP A 140 -13.46 16.00 -23.14
C ASP A 140 -12.84 14.60 -22.94
N ALA A 141 -11.53 14.53 -22.73
CA ALA A 141 -10.83 13.26 -22.47
C ALA A 141 -11.34 12.58 -21.18
N LEU A 142 -11.50 13.35 -20.09
CA LEU A 142 -12.01 12.82 -18.82
C LEU A 142 -13.48 12.46 -18.88
N ARG A 143 -14.26 13.28 -19.56
CA ARG A 143 -15.69 13.00 -19.81
C ARG A 143 -15.86 11.70 -20.60
N SER A 144 -15.04 11.50 -21.64
CA SER A 144 -15.01 10.24 -22.40
C SER A 144 -14.60 9.04 -21.54
N SER A 145 -13.61 9.21 -20.68
CA SER A 145 -13.16 8.15 -19.77
C SER A 145 -14.24 7.80 -18.73
N TYR A 146 -14.94 8.81 -18.20
CA TYR A 146 -16.10 8.60 -17.32
C TYR A 146 -17.23 7.85 -18.02
N GLY A 147 -17.57 8.23 -19.25
CA GLY A 147 -18.61 7.57 -20.05
C GLY A 147 -18.31 6.08 -20.32
N LYS A 148 -17.03 5.73 -20.53
CA LYS A 148 -16.64 4.31 -20.61
C LYS A 148 -16.90 3.56 -19.31
N TYR A 149 -16.58 4.18 -18.18
CA TYR A 149 -16.87 3.59 -16.87
C TYR A 149 -18.36 3.41 -16.64
N GLU A 150 -19.16 4.45 -16.90
CA GLU A 150 -20.61 4.45 -16.72
C GLU A 150 -21.28 3.36 -17.57
N SER A 151 -20.93 3.28 -18.85
CA SER A 151 -21.43 2.23 -19.74
C SER A 151 -21.09 0.82 -19.26
N ALA A 152 -19.84 0.62 -18.82
CA ALA A 152 -19.40 -0.67 -18.28
C ALA A 152 -20.10 -1.01 -16.95
N TRP A 153 -20.40 0.01 -16.13
CA TRP A 153 -21.15 -0.14 -14.89
C TRP A 153 -22.60 -0.56 -15.14
N GLU A 154 -23.29 0.11 -16.07
CA GLU A 154 -24.66 -0.23 -16.47
C GLU A 154 -24.75 -1.67 -16.99
N GLU A 155 -23.81 -2.06 -17.86
CA GLU A 155 -23.76 -3.42 -18.38
C GLU A 155 -23.50 -4.46 -17.28
N ALA A 156 -22.54 -4.23 -16.39
CA ALA A 156 -22.27 -5.12 -15.26
C ALA A 156 -23.48 -5.26 -14.33
N MET A 157 -24.22 -4.16 -14.08
CA MET A 157 -25.44 -4.17 -13.26
C MET A 157 -26.58 -4.90 -13.98
N SER A 158 -26.75 -4.70 -15.29
CA SER A 158 -27.73 -5.40 -16.11
C SER A 158 -27.49 -6.92 -16.10
N MET A 159 -26.23 -7.34 -16.30
CA MET A 159 -25.87 -8.76 -16.28
C MET A 159 -26.16 -9.41 -14.92
N ARG A 160 -25.83 -8.72 -13.82
CA ARG A 160 -26.11 -9.20 -12.45
C ARG A 160 -27.59 -9.32 -12.17
N SER A 161 -28.40 -8.34 -12.62
CA SER A 161 -29.84 -8.30 -12.35
C SER A 161 -30.63 -9.27 -13.20
N SER A 162 -30.14 -9.61 -14.38
CA SER A 162 -30.82 -10.55 -15.30
C SER A 162 -30.91 -11.97 -14.75
N GLY A 163 -29.93 -12.39 -13.95
CA GLY A 163 -29.81 -13.76 -13.45
C GLY A 163 -29.56 -14.83 -14.52
N LEU A 164 -29.34 -14.42 -15.77
CA LEU A 164 -29.18 -15.31 -16.93
C LEU A 164 -27.73 -15.44 -17.41
N CYS A 165 -26.84 -14.54 -16.95
CA CYS A 165 -25.44 -14.51 -17.39
C CYS A 165 -24.57 -15.49 -16.59
N HIS A 166 -23.56 -16.05 -17.26
CA HIS A 166 -22.60 -16.92 -16.59
C HIS A 166 -21.77 -16.10 -15.57
N PRO A 167 -21.42 -16.68 -14.41
CA PRO A 167 -20.61 -15.97 -13.39
C PRO A 167 -19.27 -15.43 -13.90
N ASP A 168 -18.65 -16.12 -14.85
CA ASP A 168 -17.36 -15.67 -15.43
C ASP A 168 -17.54 -14.44 -16.32
N ASP A 169 -18.64 -14.36 -17.08
CA ASP A 169 -18.95 -13.18 -17.90
C ASP A 169 -19.21 -11.95 -17.01
N ILE A 170 -19.92 -12.16 -15.88
CA ILE A 170 -20.16 -11.10 -14.89
C ILE A 170 -18.83 -10.63 -14.26
N ARG A 171 -17.89 -11.56 -14.02
CA ARG A 171 -16.56 -11.22 -13.48
C ARG A 171 -15.77 -10.41 -14.49
N GLU A 172 -15.69 -10.87 -15.74
CA GLU A 172 -14.98 -10.18 -16.81
C GLU A 172 -15.52 -8.75 -16.99
N GLN A 173 -16.85 -8.58 -17.06
CA GLN A 173 -17.44 -7.25 -17.17
C GLN A 173 -17.20 -6.38 -15.93
N THR A 174 -17.14 -6.98 -14.74
CA THR A 174 -16.78 -6.26 -13.51
C THR A 174 -15.31 -5.80 -13.54
N ASP A 175 -14.41 -6.59 -14.08
CA ASP A 175 -13.00 -6.22 -14.22
C ASP A 175 -12.81 -5.10 -15.24
N ILE A 176 -13.55 -5.11 -16.35
CA ILE A 176 -13.60 -4.01 -17.32
C ILE A 176 -14.08 -2.72 -16.65
N MET A 177 -15.18 -2.79 -15.91
CA MET A 177 -15.72 -1.65 -15.16
C MET A 177 -14.68 -1.06 -14.18
N ASN A 178 -14.03 -1.91 -13.40
CA ASN A 178 -13.01 -1.50 -12.44
C ASN A 178 -11.78 -0.88 -13.14
N GLY A 179 -11.38 -1.42 -14.29
CA GLY A 179 -10.30 -0.88 -15.12
C GLY A 179 -10.61 0.52 -15.62
N ASN A 180 -11.81 0.73 -16.17
CA ASN A 180 -12.28 2.03 -16.65
C ASN A 180 -12.40 3.05 -15.51
N TYR A 181 -12.90 2.63 -14.35
CA TYR A 181 -12.95 3.49 -13.16
C TYR A 181 -11.56 3.93 -12.70
N LYS A 182 -10.60 3.02 -12.70
CA LYS A 182 -9.22 3.33 -12.35
C LYS A 182 -8.61 4.35 -13.32
N GLU A 183 -8.79 4.15 -14.64
CA GLU A 183 -8.32 5.08 -15.67
C GLU A 183 -8.89 6.49 -15.49
N PHE A 184 -10.21 6.57 -15.26
CA PHE A 184 -10.87 7.85 -14.98
C PHE A 184 -10.31 8.53 -13.73
N ARG A 185 -10.12 7.79 -12.64
CA ARG A 185 -9.61 8.33 -11.37
C ARG A 185 -8.16 8.82 -11.50
N GLU A 186 -7.34 8.12 -12.24
CA GLU A 186 -5.95 8.52 -12.52
C GLU A 186 -5.92 9.81 -13.34
N GLY A 187 -6.72 9.90 -14.40
CA GLY A 187 -6.84 11.11 -15.20
C GLY A 187 -7.40 12.30 -14.41
N LEU A 188 -8.36 12.07 -13.52
CA LEU A 188 -8.90 13.13 -12.64
C LEU A 188 -7.84 13.65 -11.67
N ARG A 189 -7.01 12.77 -11.12
CA ARG A 189 -5.90 13.15 -10.25
C ARG A 189 -4.85 13.98 -10.99
N GLU A 190 -4.52 13.61 -12.22
CA GLU A 190 -3.62 14.35 -13.09
C GLU A 190 -4.19 15.75 -13.40
N PHE A 191 -5.47 15.83 -13.77
CA PHE A 191 -6.18 17.10 -14.05
C PHE A 191 -6.15 18.04 -12.84
N LEU A 192 -6.29 17.50 -11.63
CA LEU A 192 -6.22 18.28 -10.39
C LEU A 192 -4.77 18.66 -10.00
N GLY A 193 -3.77 18.13 -10.70
CA GLY A 193 -2.36 18.34 -10.36
C GLY A 193 -1.92 17.59 -9.10
N LEU A 194 -2.70 16.60 -8.65
CA LEU A 194 -2.40 15.82 -7.45
C LEU A 194 -1.09 15.03 -7.61
N ASP A 195 -0.79 14.57 -8.80
CA ASP A 195 0.45 13.84 -9.09
C ASP A 195 1.67 14.79 -9.18
N LYS A 196 1.46 16.05 -9.51
CA LYS A 196 2.52 17.07 -9.58
C LYS A 196 2.77 17.78 -8.26
N ALA A 197 1.73 17.93 -7.44
CA ALA A 197 1.84 18.57 -6.13
C ALA A 197 2.61 17.69 -5.13
N ASN A 198 2.64 16.40 -5.36
CA ASN A 198 3.35 15.43 -4.55
C ASN A 198 3.84 14.27 -5.41
N ASP A 199 5.14 14.04 -5.41
CA ASP A 199 5.73 12.73 -5.66
C ASP A 199 5.27 11.68 -4.62
N ALA A 200 4.33 12.03 -3.75
CA ALA A 200 3.71 11.16 -2.77
C ALA A 200 2.79 10.14 -3.46
N SER A 201 3.38 9.30 -4.26
CA SER A 201 2.75 8.05 -4.65
C SER A 201 2.67 7.15 -3.41
N PHE A 202 1.57 6.43 -3.26
CA PHE A 202 1.55 5.30 -2.33
C PHE A 202 1.62 4.00 -3.12
N VAL A 203 2.27 3.02 -2.54
CA VAL A 203 2.35 1.65 -3.08
C VAL A 203 1.86 0.71 -1.99
N ARG A 204 0.95 -0.19 -2.32
CA ARG A 204 0.63 -1.29 -1.43
C ARG A 204 1.59 -2.44 -1.69
N GLU A 205 2.29 -2.85 -0.66
CA GLU A 205 3.17 -4.00 -0.67
C GLU A 205 2.57 -5.09 0.22
N GLN A 206 2.69 -6.33 -0.21
CA GLN A 206 2.10 -7.46 0.47
C GLN A 206 3.10 -8.61 0.55
N PRO A 207 3.09 -9.37 1.66
CA PRO A 207 3.85 -10.59 1.75
C PRO A 207 3.40 -11.59 0.67
N THR A 208 4.31 -12.48 0.28
CA THR A 208 4.04 -13.50 -0.73
C THR A 208 3.07 -14.53 -0.17
N TYR A 209 1.98 -14.79 -0.91
CA TYR A 209 1.03 -15.84 -0.54
C TYR A 209 1.74 -17.19 -0.28
N PRO A 210 1.41 -17.96 0.76
CA PRO A 210 0.22 -17.84 1.62
C PRO A 210 0.41 -17.03 2.90
N ASN A 211 1.53 -16.32 3.08
CA ASN A 211 1.82 -15.61 4.31
C ASN A 211 0.84 -14.44 4.52
N LYS A 212 0.37 -14.26 5.75
CA LYS A 212 -0.52 -13.19 6.13
C LYS A 212 0.22 -11.87 6.35
N ASP A 213 1.39 -11.96 6.97
CA ASP A 213 2.24 -10.84 7.36
C ASP A 213 3.71 -11.08 7.00
N TRP A 214 4.54 -10.06 7.19
CA TRP A 214 5.96 -10.10 6.81
C TRP A 214 6.79 -10.99 7.74
N ASN A 215 6.38 -11.11 9.00
CA ASN A 215 7.07 -11.97 9.94
C ASN A 215 6.83 -13.46 9.60
N GLU A 216 5.63 -13.83 9.19
CA GLU A 216 5.35 -15.18 8.67
C GLU A 216 6.20 -15.49 7.43
N GLN A 217 6.31 -14.54 6.50
CA GLN A 217 7.16 -14.72 5.32
C GLN A 217 8.62 -14.94 5.69
N LEU A 218 9.18 -14.10 6.57
CA LEU A 218 10.56 -14.26 7.02
C LEU A 218 10.79 -15.62 7.66
N LEU A 219 9.91 -16.03 8.56
CA LEU A 219 10.02 -17.34 9.22
C LEU A 219 9.92 -18.51 8.22
N ALA A 220 9.09 -18.39 7.18
CA ALA A 220 8.98 -19.39 6.13
C ALA A 220 10.26 -19.46 5.28
N GLU A 221 10.90 -18.33 4.98
CA GLU A 221 12.17 -18.29 4.24
C GLU A 221 13.32 -18.87 5.04
N LEU A 222 13.46 -18.49 6.31
CA LEU A 222 14.49 -19.05 7.20
C LEU A 222 14.40 -20.57 7.35
N LYS A 223 13.17 -21.12 7.49
CA LYS A 223 12.99 -22.57 7.53
C LYS A 223 13.37 -23.27 6.23
N ARG A 224 13.18 -22.62 5.08
CA ARG A 224 13.61 -23.17 3.79
C ARG A 224 15.13 -23.21 3.69
N GLU A 225 15.81 -22.14 4.12
CA GLU A 225 17.27 -22.08 4.15
C GLU A 225 17.85 -23.16 5.04
N GLU A 226 17.34 -23.34 6.27
CA GLU A 226 17.75 -24.40 7.18
C GLU A 226 17.62 -25.80 6.55
N THR A 227 16.49 -26.09 5.87
CA THR A 227 16.27 -27.39 5.22
C THR A 227 17.21 -27.62 4.04
N VAL A 228 17.57 -26.59 3.28
CA VAL A 228 18.54 -26.68 2.17
C VAL A 228 19.93 -26.95 2.72
N ASP A 229 20.36 -26.24 3.76
CA ASP A 229 21.67 -26.41 4.39
C ASP A 229 21.81 -27.81 4.99
N GLU A 230 20.79 -28.34 5.69
CA GLU A 230 20.78 -29.70 6.20
C GLU A 230 20.87 -30.76 5.10
N THR A 231 20.21 -30.53 3.96
CA THR A 231 20.23 -31.44 2.82
C THR A 231 21.61 -31.45 2.17
N GLN A 232 22.19 -30.29 1.95
CA GLN A 232 23.55 -30.15 1.40
C GLN A 232 24.62 -30.75 2.34
N ALA A 233 24.48 -30.56 3.65
CA ALA A 233 25.39 -31.15 4.64
C ALA A 233 25.31 -32.69 4.63
N ARG A 234 24.12 -33.29 4.44
CA ARG A 234 23.93 -34.73 4.29
C ARG A 234 24.55 -35.28 3.00
N GLU A 235 24.41 -34.55 1.89
CA GLU A 235 24.98 -34.95 0.60
C GLU A 235 26.52 -34.81 0.56
N GLN A 236 27.10 -33.92 1.37
CA GLN A 236 28.56 -33.72 1.48
C GLN A 236 29.25 -34.59 2.53
N SER A 237 28.48 -35.40 3.29
CA SER A 237 29.01 -36.44 4.18
C SER A 237 29.17 -37.76 3.42
N PRO A 238 30.29 -38.06 2.75
CA PRO A 238 30.47 -39.32 2.07
C PRO A 238 30.69 -40.43 3.08
N GLU A 239 29.87 -41.49 3.04
CA GLU A 239 30.19 -42.89 3.28
C GLU A 239 31.59 -43.20 3.90
N GLU A 240 31.85 -42.81 5.14
CA GLU A 240 32.97 -43.35 5.90
C GLU A 240 32.61 -44.55 6.77
N GLU A 241 31.40 -45.05 6.74
CA GLU A 241 30.93 -46.17 7.59
C GLU A 241 30.89 -47.55 6.95
N GLN A 242 31.41 -47.81 5.74
CA GLN A 242 31.38 -49.16 5.15
C GLN A 242 32.78 -49.83 4.98
N GLN A 243 33.81 -49.43 5.64
CA GLN A 243 35.12 -50.11 5.49
C GLN A 243 35.70 -50.81 6.75
N THR A 244 34.91 -51.11 7.75
CA THR A 244 35.44 -51.85 8.93
C THR A 244 34.80 -53.20 9.19
N HIS A 245 34.33 -53.94 8.20
CA HIS A 245 33.87 -55.30 8.42
C HIS A 245 34.28 -56.29 7.31
N PHE A 246 35.59 -56.32 6.94
CA PHE A 246 36.13 -57.49 6.26
C PHE A 246 37.62 -57.62 6.59
N ARG A 247 37.93 -58.04 7.85
CA ARG A 247 39.16 -58.73 8.20
C ARG A 247 38.89 -59.61 9.41
N ARG A 248 38.49 -60.85 9.15
CA ARG A 248 38.83 -62.07 9.87
C ARG A 248 38.61 -63.29 8.99
#